data_e852be69835d8a9aec1ec4acf99aaf1e
#
_entry.id   e852be69835d8a9aec1ec4acf99aaf1e
#
_cell.length_a   1.000
_cell.length_b   1.000
_cell.length_c   1.000
_cell.angle_alpha   90.00
_cell.angle_beta   90.00
_cell.angle_gamma   90.00
#
_symmetry.space_group_name_H-M   'P 1'
#
loop_
_entity.id
_entity.type
_entity.pdbx_description
1 polymer ?
#
loop_
_entity_poly.entity_id
_entity_poly.type
_entity_poly.pdbx_seq_one_letter_code
_entity_poly.pdbx_strand_id
1 'polypeptide(L)'
;MIYLDSAATSYYRPREVAQAVCDAILTMGNAGRGSHTSSLNSARMIYETRCLLNELFHGPGPEQVVFTSNATEALNIAIQGLTAPGVRMAATAMDHNSVLRPVYLAKERGCSLQILDVDEKGRLSLEKLEELFQNGVDIFACTHASNVTGNLNPLTEIGKLCKKYGVLFLLDASQTAGVFPIDMERDFIDILCFTGHKGLMGPQGTGGMIVQKSVHLPAFKTGGSGVQSFLKTQPQEMPTVLEAGTLNGHGIAGLHAALNYILNVGTEQIKRIECQRMRQFYEGIKHLDAVKIYGDFSNMERAPIVALNIGNYDSSAVSDELSEVYGIQTRPGAHCAPLMHRALHTEEQGIVRFSFSHFLSEEQVEEAVQAIKEMTAGEEI
;
A
#
# COMPACT_ATOMS: atom_id res chain seq x y z
N MET A 1 6.68 -18.30 -17.56
CA MET A 1 6.00 -17.84 -16.30
C MET A 1 5.63 -16.38 -16.46
N ILE A 2 4.36 -16.06 -16.28
CA ILE A 2 3.81 -14.70 -16.32
C ILE A 2 3.36 -14.36 -14.89
N TYR A 3 3.93 -13.29 -14.30
CA TYR A 3 3.64 -12.91 -12.92
C TYR A 3 2.61 -11.76 -12.88
N LEU A 4 1.40 -12.07 -12.47
CA LEU A 4 0.27 -11.14 -12.36
C LEU A 4 -0.24 -10.97 -10.91
N ASP A 5 0.67 -11.04 -9.92
CA ASP A 5 0.37 -10.83 -8.49
C ASP A 5 1.20 -9.69 -7.87
N SER A 6 1.49 -8.63 -8.64
CA SER A 6 2.28 -7.47 -8.18
C SER A 6 1.64 -6.71 -7.02
N ALA A 7 0.32 -6.76 -6.87
CA ALA A 7 -0.39 -6.17 -5.72
C ALA A 7 -0.13 -6.91 -4.38
N ALA A 8 0.37 -8.15 -4.41
CA ALA A 8 0.85 -8.85 -3.22
C ALA A 8 2.29 -8.47 -2.91
N THR A 9 3.17 -8.56 -3.91
CA THR A 9 4.59 -8.15 -3.84
C THR A 9 5.14 -8.03 -5.26
N SER A 10 6.03 -7.09 -5.52
CA SER A 10 6.75 -7.04 -6.79
C SER A 10 7.65 -8.27 -6.92
N TYR A 11 7.53 -9.00 -8.02
CA TYR A 11 8.45 -10.09 -8.38
C TYR A 11 9.65 -9.53 -9.15
N TYR A 12 9.35 -8.79 -10.23
CA TYR A 12 10.37 -8.09 -10.98
C TYR A 12 10.77 -6.80 -10.29
N ARG A 13 12.07 -6.56 -10.22
CA ARG A 13 12.69 -5.36 -9.64
C ARG A 13 13.83 -4.91 -10.52
N PRO A 14 14.20 -3.62 -10.49
CA PRO A 14 15.45 -3.16 -11.09
C PRO A 14 16.64 -3.93 -10.51
N ARG A 15 17.61 -4.29 -11.36
CA ARG A 15 18.81 -5.06 -10.92
C ARG A 15 19.61 -4.33 -9.84
N GLU A 16 19.60 -3.02 -9.88
CA GLU A 16 20.26 -2.12 -8.93
C GLU A 16 19.77 -2.35 -7.50
N VAL A 17 18.51 -2.78 -7.33
CA VAL A 17 17.96 -3.10 -6.00
C VAL A 17 18.66 -4.30 -5.37
N ALA A 18 18.83 -5.38 -6.12
CA ALA A 18 19.53 -6.57 -5.64
C ALA A 18 21.01 -6.28 -5.39
N GLN A 19 21.65 -5.53 -6.30
CA GLN A 19 23.05 -5.13 -6.16
C GLN A 19 23.26 -4.27 -4.91
N ALA A 20 22.40 -3.27 -4.67
CA ALA A 20 22.49 -2.41 -3.49
C ALA A 20 22.36 -3.18 -2.17
N VAL A 21 21.47 -4.18 -2.11
CA VAL A 21 21.35 -5.05 -0.93
C VAL A 21 22.62 -5.88 -0.72
N CYS A 22 23.16 -6.47 -1.80
CA CYS A 22 24.38 -7.27 -1.74
C CYS A 22 25.57 -6.42 -1.25
N ASP A 23 25.77 -5.25 -1.84
CA ASP A 23 26.84 -4.32 -1.48
C ASP A 23 26.70 -3.85 -0.03
N ALA A 24 25.48 -3.56 0.40
CA ALA A 24 25.19 -3.16 1.77
C ALA A 24 25.53 -4.27 2.79
N ILE A 25 25.22 -5.54 2.50
CA ILE A 25 25.60 -6.67 3.36
C ILE A 25 27.12 -6.76 3.52
N LEU A 26 27.88 -6.47 2.46
CA LEU A 26 29.33 -6.60 2.45
C LEU A 26 30.07 -5.39 3.06
N THR A 27 29.46 -4.19 3.04
CA THR A 27 30.21 -2.94 3.31
C THR A 27 29.59 -2.04 4.38
N MET A 28 28.31 -2.22 4.73
CA MET A 28 27.65 -1.34 5.69
C MET A 28 28.12 -1.59 7.13
N GLY A 29 28.47 -0.50 7.81
CA GLY A 29 28.60 -0.45 9.27
C GLY A 29 27.27 -0.09 9.94
N ASN A 30 27.26 -0.10 11.28
CA ASN A 30 26.11 0.38 12.05
C ASN A 30 25.95 1.90 11.87
N ALA A 31 24.80 2.33 11.34
CA ALA A 31 24.51 3.75 11.11
C ALA A 31 24.33 4.59 12.39
N GLY A 32 24.22 3.94 13.56
CA GLY A 32 23.80 4.61 14.78
C GLY A 32 24.82 5.52 15.45
N ARG A 33 26.15 5.28 15.36
CA ARG A 33 27.15 6.05 16.14
C ARG A 33 28.62 5.87 15.76
N GLY A 34 28.94 5.14 14.74
CA GLY A 34 30.35 5.01 14.35
C GLY A 34 30.88 6.30 13.75
N SER A 35 32.05 6.70 14.15
CA SER A 35 32.79 7.80 13.53
C SER A 35 33.65 7.37 12.33
N HIS A 36 33.71 6.06 12.06
CA HIS A 36 34.44 5.49 10.93
C HIS A 36 33.61 5.54 9.64
N THR A 37 34.30 5.52 8.50
CA THR A 37 33.74 5.74 7.17
C THR A 37 32.54 4.86 6.86
N SER A 38 32.58 3.54 7.20
CA SER A 38 31.46 2.63 6.92
C SER A 38 30.17 3.02 7.67
N SER A 39 30.29 3.47 8.93
CA SER A 39 29.15 3.92 9.71
C SER A 39 28.56 5.23 9.19
N LEU A 40 29.42 6.19 8.83
CA LEU A 40 29.00 7.48 8.26
C LEU A 40 28.33 7.31 6.91
N ASN A 41 28.85 6.44 6.05
CA ASN A 41 28.23 6.13 4.75
C ASN A 41 26.87 5.47 4.92
N SER A 42 26.72 4.55 5.87
CA SER A 42 25.43 3.93 6.19
C SER A 42 24.41 4.97 6.68
N ALA A 43 24.80 5.85 7.59
CA ALA A 43 23.94 6.92 8.10
C ALA A 43 23.52 7.89 6.98
N ARG A 44 24.45 8.25 6.10
CA ARG A 44 24.17 9.12 4.94
C ARG A 44 23.17 8.46 3.99
N MET A 45 23.38 7.20 3.60
CA MET A 45 22.47 6.47 2.70
C MET A 45 21.04 6.38 3.30
N ILE A 46 20.92 6.09 4.59
CA ILE A 46 19.62 6.07 5.28
C ILE A 46 18.95 7.45 5.23
N TYR A 47 19.71 8.52 5.48
CA TYR A 47 19.19 9.88 5.42
C TYR A 47 18.80 10.28 3.99
N GLU A 48 19.62 9.96 2.99
CA GLU A 48 19.30 10.18 1.58
C GLU A 48 18.02 9.45 1.17
N THR A 49 17.80 8.22 1.67
CA THR A 49 16.55 7.49 1.44
C THR A 49 15.33 8.22 2.02
N ARG A 50 15.46 8.85 3.20
CA ARG A 50 14.40 9.71 3.75
C ARG A 50 14.15 10.93 2.86
N CYS A 51 15.21 11.55 2.33
CA CYS A 51 15.08 12.68 1.40
C CYS A 51 14.31 12.27 0.14
N LEU A 52 14.62 11.11 -0.47
CA LEU A 52 13.92 10.60 -1.65
C LEU A 52 12.44 10.29 -1.38
N LEU A 53 12.13 9.69 -0.23
CA LEU A 53 10.74 9.44 0.17
C LEU A 53 9.98 10.74 0.43
N ASN A 54 10.63 11.71 1.09
CA ASN A 54 10.03 13.01 1.32
C ASN A 54 9.77 13.77 0.02
N GLU A 55 10.69 13.69 -0.95
CA GLU A 55 10.52 14.25 -2.28
C GLU A 55 9.37 13.57 -3.04
N LEU A 56 9.35 12.22 -3.07
CA LEU A 56 8.34 11.44 -3.79
C LEU A 56 6.91 11.75 -3.34
N PHE A 57 6.72 12.03 -2.04
CA PHE A 57 5.39 12.26 -1.44
C PHE A 57 5.12 13.72 -1.06
N HIS A 58 6.02 14.66 -1.40
CA HIS A 58 5.95 16.07 -0.96
C HIS A 58 5.69 16.19 0.55
N GLY A 59 6.49 15.45 1.33
CA GLY A 59 6.38 15.41 2.78
C GLY A 59 6.97 16.65 3.46
N PRO A 60 6.74 16.82 4.78
CA PRO A 60 7.13 18.02 5.53
C PRO A 60 8.61 18.10 5.93
N GLY A 61 9.42 17.13 5.56
CA GLY A 61 10.86 17.05 5.78
C GLY A 61 11.35 15.63 6.02
N PRO A 62 12.61 15.31 5.68
CA PRO A 62 13.15 13.95 5.82
C PRO A 62 13.17 13.44 7.27
N GLU A 63 13.25 14.33 8.25
CA GLU A 63 13.14 13.98 9.67
C GLU A 63 11.76 13.45 10.08
N GLN A 64 10.73 13.67 9.27
CA GLN A 64 9.37 13.18 9.48
C GLN A 64 9.10 11.82 8.82
N VAL A 65 10.08 11.28 8.10
CA VAL A 65 10.02 9.95 7.51
C VAL A 65 10.49 8.92 8.54
N VAL A 66 9.66 7.93 8.83
CA VAL A 66 9.93 6.83 9.79
C VAL A 66 9.99 5.52 9.04
N PHE A 67 11.06 4.75 9.22
CA PHE A 67 11.15 3.41 8.66
C PHE A 67 10.49 2.37 9.56
N THR A 68 9.77 1.47 8.94
CA THR A 68 9.16 0.29 9.57
C THR A 68 9.42 -0.95 8.72
N SER A 69 9.09 -2.13 9.23
CA SER A 69 9.23 -3.37 8.46
C SER A 69 8.24 -3.48 7.30
N ASN A 70 7.11 -2.78 7.36
CA ASN A 70 6.04 -2.78 6.33
C ASN A 70 4.96 -1.75 6.71
N ALA A 71 3.98 -1.55 5.82
CA ALA A 71 2.85 -0.67 6.09
C ALA A 71 2.00 -1.12 7.29
N THR A 72 1.88 -2.43 7.56
CA THR A 72 1.11 -2.93 8.71
C THR A 72 1.68 -2.42 10.02
N GLU A 73 3.01 -2.41 10.17
CA GLU A 73 3.67 -1.84 11.36
C GLU A 73 3.44 -0.33 11.43
N ALA A 74 3.60 0.39 10.32
CA ALA A 74 3.36 1.84 10.24
C ALA A 74 1.92 2.20 10.65
N LEU A 75 0.92 1.49 10.11
CA LEU A 75 -0.49 1.66 10.45
C LEU A 75 -0.80 1.35 11.91
N ASN A 76 -0.16 0.32 12.49
CA ASN A 76 -0.30 0.03 13.92
C ASN A 76 0.29 1.15 14.78
N ILE A 77 1.47 1.68 14.44
CA ILE A 77 2.09 2.82 15.14
C ILE A 77 1.15 4.03 15.08
N ALA A 78 0.66 4.39 13.90
CA ALA A 78 -0.19 5.54 13.70
C ALA A 78 -1.54 5.39 14.44
N ILE A 79 -2.27 4.29 14.20
CA ILE A 79 -3.60 4.08 14.78
C ILE A 79 -3.53 3.98 16.31
N GLN A 80 -2.63 3.13 16.83
CA GLN A 80 -2.54 2.97 18.29
C GLN A 80 -1.95 4.20 18.98
N GLY A 81 -1.07 4.95 18.30
CA GLY A 81 -0.49 6.18 18.83
C GLY A 81 -1.47 7.35 18.90
N LEU A 82 -2.48 7.37 18.03
CA LEU A 82 -3.51 8.41 17.97
C LEU A 82 -4.75 8.10 18.81
N THR A 83 -4.91 6.86 19.29
CA THR A 83 -6.16 6.40 19.89
C THR A 83 -6.09 6.38 21.42
N ALA A 84 -7.17 6.85 22.04
CA ALA A 84 -7.44 6.80 23.47
C ALA A 84 -8.96 6.63 23.70
N PRO A 85 -9.41 6.21 24.89
CA PRO A 85 -10.83 6.14 25.18
C PRO A 85 -11.54 7.44 24.85
N GLY A 86 -12.66 7.37 24.11
CA GLY A 86 -13.45 8.51 23.69
C GLY A 86 -13.08 9.09 22.31
N VAL A 87 -11.94 8.73 21.71
CA VAL A 87 -11.59 9.13 20.34
C VAL A 87 -12.56 8.48 19.34
N ARG A 88 -13.03 9.27 18.38
CA ARG A 88 -13.97 8.84 17.34
C ARG A 88 -13.21 8.55 16.04
N MET A 89 -13.16 7.29 15.68
CA MET A 89 -12.49 6.85 14.45
C MET A 89 -13.49 6.50 13.36
N ALA A 90 -13.06 6.72 12.12
CA ALA A 90 -13.72 6.18 10.95
C ALA A 90 -12.71 5.47 10.04
N ALA A 91 -13.18 4.40 9.38
CA ALA A 91 -12.47 3.67 8.34
C ALA A 91 -13.48 3.25 7.25
N THR A 92 -13.03 2.56 6.20
CA THR A 92 -13.88 2.21 5.07
C THR A 92 -13.98 0.70 4.87
N ALA A 93 -15.03 0.24 4.19
CA ALA A 93 -15.13 -1.15 3.74
C ALA A 93 -14.10 -1.51 2.65
N MET A 94 -13.40 -0.53 2.07
CA MET A 94 -12.29 -0.75 1.14
C MET A 94 -11.00 -1.15 1.83
N ASP A 95 -10.89 -0.90 3.15
CA ASP A 95 -9.62 -1.04 3.85
C ASP A 95 -9.17 -2.48 4.02
N HIS A 96 -7.87 -2.66 3.89
CA HIS A 96 -7.18 -3.91 4.17
C HIS A 96 -7.18 -4.22 5.69
N ASN A 97 -7.03 -5.49 6.06
CA ASN A 97 -6.90 -5.91 7.46
C ASN A 97 -5.78 -5.20 8.24
N SER A 98 -4.80 -4.62 7.56
CA SER A 98 -3.75 -3.80 8.20
C SER A 98 -4.27 -2.50 8.79
N VAL A 99 -5.42 -1.99 8.31
CA VAL A 99 -6.19 -0.88 8.89
C VAL A 99 -7.29 -1.44 9.80
N LEU A 100 -8.11 -2.38 9.29
CA LEU A 100 -9.31 -2.86 10.00
C LEU A 100 -9.00 -3.47 11.37
N ARG A 101 -7.97 -4.31 11.47
CA ARG A 101 -7.63 -4.95 12.75
C ARG A 101 -7.15 -3.96 13.82
N PRO A 102 -6.24 -3.03 13.52
CA PRO A 102 -5.88 -1.97 14.48
C PRO A 102 -7.05 -1.08 14.91
N VAL A 103 -7.98 -0.71 14.01
CA VAL A 103 -9.15 0.10 14.40
C VAL A 103 -10.17 -0.69 15.21
N TYR A 104 -10.33 -1.99 14.97
CA TYR A 104 -11.13 -2.86 15.84
C TYR A 104 -10.51 -2.99 17.24
N LEU A 105 -9.19 -3.16 17.32
CA LEU A 105 -8.48 -3.16 18.60
C LEU A 105 -8.63 -1.81 19.34
N ALA A 106 -8.58 -0.69 18.63
CA ALA A 106 -8.83 0.62 19.21
C ALA A 106 -10.26 0.74 19.76
N LYS A 107 -11.26 0.19 19.05
CA LYS A 107 -12.65 0.11 19.53
C LYS A 107 -12.76 -0.69 20.83
N GLU A 108 -12.10 -1.83 20.95
CA GLU A 108 -12.07 -2.63 22.18
C GLU A 108 -11.43 -1.87 23.34
N ARG A 109 -10.54 -0.92 23.06
CA ARG A 109 -9.87 -0.04 24.03
C ARG A 109 -10.64 1.25 24.35
N GLY A 110 -11.88 1.37 23.88
CA GLY A 110 -12.78 2.48 24.24
C GLY A 110 -12.89 3.61 23.22
N CYS A 111 -12.34 3.46 22.02
CA CYS A 111 -12.64 4.36 20.91
C CYS A 111 -14.02 4.05 20.33
N SER A 112 -14.72 5.05 19.79
CA SER A 112 -15.85 4.77 18.89
C SER A 112 -15.31 4.51 17.47
N LEU A 113 -15.95 3.60 16.74
CA LEU A 113 -15.56 3.25 15.38
C LEU A 113 -16.79 3.22 14.47
N GLN A 114 -16.70 3.93 13.37
CA GLN A 114 -17.64 3.87 12.26
C GLN A 114 -16.94 3.37 11.01
N ILE A 115 -17.57 2.43 10.31
CA ILE A 115 -17.07 1.94 9.03
C ILE A 115 -18.00 2.49 7.94
N LEU A 116 -17.43 3.20 6.98
CA LEU A 116 -18.16 3.71 5.83
C LEU A 116 -18.25 2.61 4.77
N ASP A 117 -19.47 2.21 4.45
CA ASP A 117 -19.74 1.19 3.44
C ASP A 117 -19.44 1.73 2.03
N VAL A 118 -19.25 0.78 1.11
CA VAL A 118 -19.09 1.03 -0.32
C VAL A 118 -20.35 0.55 -1.08
N ASP A 119 -20.49 0.99 -2.32
CA ASP A 119 -21.54 0.50 -3.20
C ASP A 119 -21.19 -0.89 -3.80
N GLU A 120 -22.10 -1.46 -4.60
CA GLU A 120 -21.96 -2.77 -5.27
C GLU A 120 -20.76 -2.83 -6.24
N LYS A 121 -20.21 -1.69 -6.65
CA LYS A 121 -18.99 -1.58 -7.45
C LYS A 121 -17.74 -1.34 -6.60
N GLY A 122 -17.87 -1.32 -5.28
CA GLY A 122 -16.78 -1.08 -4.34
C GLY A 122 -16.32 0.39 -4.30
N ARG A 123 -17.20 1.37 -4.54
CA ARG A 123 -16.89 2.80 -4.54
C ARG A 123 -17.32 3.45 -3.24
N LEU A 124 -16.49 4.38 -2.75
CA LEU A 124 -16.80 5.25 -1.63
C LEU A 124 -17.72 6.41 -2.09
N SER A 125 -18.74 6.76 -1.29
CA SER A 125 -19.53 7.99 -1.50
C SER A 125 -18.95 9.14 -0.69
N LEU A 126 -18.60 10.25 -1.37
CA LEU A 126 -18.14 11.47 -0.71
C LEU A 126 -19.24 12.16 0.09
N GLU A 127 -20.50 12.07 -0.35
CA GLU A 127 -21.66 12.62 0.36
C GLU A 127 -21.83 11.93 1.73
N LYS A 128 -21.79 10.58 1.75
CA LYS A 128 -21.85 9.82 3.00
C LYS A 128 -20.63 10.06 3.89
N LEU A 129 -19.45 10.26 3.30
CA LEU A 129 -18.25 10.62 4.04
C LEU A 129 -18.41 12.00 4.71
N GLU A 130 -18.96 12.98 3.99
CA GLU A 130 -19.21 14.30 4.55
C GLU A 130 -20.25 14.26 5.68
N GLU A 131 -21.35 13.51 5.50
CA GLU A 131 -22.35 13.28 6.55
C GLU A 131 -21.71 12.64 7.80
N LEU A 132 -20.82 11.66 7.59
CA LEU A 132 -20.07 11.02 8.66
C LEU A 132 -19.23 12.03 9.45
N PHE A 133 -18.52 12.93 8.77
CA PHE A 133 -17.69 13.96 9.41
C PHE A 133 -18.52 15.02 10.12
N GLN A 134 -19.70 15.37 9.61
CA GLN A 134 -20.66 16.27 10.28
C GLN A 134 -21.12 15.70 11.63
N ASN A 135 -21.25 14.38 11.74
CA ASN A 135 -21.62 13.70 12.99
C ASN A 135 -20.45 13.58 13.98
N GLY A 136 -19.27 14.05 13.60
CA GLY A 136 -18.08 14.15 14.42
C GLY A 136 -17.19 12.89 14.32
N VAL A 137 -16.04 13.09 13.71
CA VAL A 137 -14.94 12.13 13.59
C VAL A 137 -13.66 12.87 13.95
N ASP A 138 -12.76 12.22 14.67
CA ASP A 138 -11.47 12.80 15.02
C ASP A 138 -10.36 12.29 14.10
N ILE A 139 -10.46 11.01 13.69
CA ILE A 139 -9.46 10.33 12.84
C ILE A 139 -10.17 9.54 11.74
N PHE A 140 -9.77 9.75 10.50
CA PHE A 140 -10.21 8.98 9.35
C PHE A 140 -9.03 8.21 8.75
N ALA A 141 -9.10 6.88 8.79
CA ALA A 141 -8.14 5.99 8.13
C ALA A 141 -8.74 5.50 6.80
N CYS A 142 -7.98 5.58 5.72
CA CYS A 142 -8.47 5.23 4.39
C CYS A 142 -7.34 4.70 3.51
N THR A 143 -7.60 3.62 2.77
CA THR A 143 -6.71 3.21 1.67
C THR A 143 -6.85 4.13 0.47
N HIS A 144 -5.75 4.40 -0.25
CA HIS A 144 -5.81 5.13 -1.51
C HIS A 144 -6.46 4.30 -2.63
N ALA A 145 -6.14 3.02 -2.69
CA ALA A 145 -6.74 2.10 -3.66
C ALA A 145 -7.14 0.78 -3.01
N SER A 146 -8.30 0.25 -3.40
CA SER A 146 -8.70 -1.10 -3.02
C SER A 146 -7.72 -2.12 -3.58
N ASN A 147 -7.18 -2.96 -2.71
CA ASN A 147 -6.32 -4.08 -3.10
C ASN A 147 -7.09 -5.25 -3.73
N VAL A 148 -8.41 -5.16 -3.80
CA VAL A 148 -9.31 -6.13 -4.47
C VAL A 148 -9.75 -5.58 -5.80
N THR A 149 -10.50 -4.49 -5.80
CA THR A 149 -11.11 -3.95 -7.01
C THR A 149 -10.22 -3.03 -7.83
N GLY A 150 -9.16 -2.46 -7.26
CA GLY A 150 -8.35 -1.44 -7.89
C GLY A 150 -9.00 -0.05 -7.95
N ASN A 151 -10.21 0.13 -7.42
CA ASN A 151 -10.84 1.46 -7.36
C ASN A 151 -9.98 2.42 -6.54
N LEU A 152 -9.79 3.64 -7.04
CA LEU A 152 -9.10 4.72 -6.34
C LEU A 152 -10.08 5.55 -5.52
N ASN A 153 -9.64 5.99 -4.36
CA ASN A 153 -10.29 7.03 -3.59
C ASN A 153 -9.77 8.42 -4.00
N PRO A 154 -10.63 9.43 -4.14
CA PRO A 154 -10.24 10.77 -4.55
C PRO A 154 -9.59 11.52 -3.39
N LEU A 155 -8.23 11.44 -3.28
CA LEU A 155 -7.48 11.95 -2.13
C LEU A 155 -7.70 13.43 -1.87
N THR A 156 -7.64 14.25 -2.90
CA THR A 156 -7.76 15.71 -2.76
C THR A 156 -9.13 16.11 -2.20
N GLU A 157 -10.20 15.46 -2.65
CA GLU A 157 -11.55 15.70 -2.18
C GLU A 157 -11.73 15.23 -0.73
N ILE A 158 -11.24 14.04 -0.42
CA ILE A 158 -11.24 13.50 0.94
C ILE A 158 -10.45 14.39 1.89
N GLY A 159 -9.24 14.79 1.49
CA GLY A 159 -8.40 15.67 2.31
C GLY A 159 -9.01 17.04 2.55
N LYS A 160 -9.72 17.62 1.55
CA LYS A 160 -10.50 18.86 1.74
C LYS A 160 -11.62 18.69 2.75
N LEU A 161 -12.32 17.55 2.76
CA LEU A 161 -13.33 17.25 3.78
C LEU A 161 -12.68 17.07 5.14
N CYS A 162 -11.58 16.34 5.26
CA CYS A 162 -10.83 16.21 6.50
C CYS A 162 -10.43 17.58 7.07
N LYS A 163 -9.84 18.45 6.24
CA LYS A 163 -9.47 19.81 6.63
C LYS A 163 -10.67 20.64 7.04
N LYS A 164 -11.78 20.56 6.30
CA LYS A 164 -13.03 21.31 6.59
C LYS A 164 -13.60 20.98 7.97
N TYR A 165 -13.56 19.71 8.36
CA TYR A 165 -14.16 19.22 9.60
C TYR A 165 -13.14 19.00 10.74
N GLY A 166 -11.84 19.30 10.51
CA GLY A 166 -10.80 19.12 11.52
C GLY A 166 -10.50 17.64 11.83
N VAL A 167 -10.69 16.75 10.85
CA VAL A 167 -10.45 15.31 10.95
C VAL A 167 -9.02 15.00 10.54
N LEU A 168 -8.28 14.24 11.35
CA LEU A 168 -6.94 13.78 11.01
C LEU A 168 -7.02 12.70 9.90
N PHE A 169 -6.30 12.92 8.81
CA PHE A 169 -6.29 12.03 7.65
C PHE A 169 -5.10 11.07 7.66
N LEU A 170 -5.34 9.77 7.93
CA LEU A 170 -4.38 8.69 7.86
C LEU A 170 -4.56 7.90 6.56
N LEU A 171 -3.57 7.96 5.67
CA LEU A 171 -3.60 7.31 4.36
C LEU A 171 -2.80 5.99 4.35
N ASP A 172 -3.42 4.89 3.93
CA ASP A 172 -2.72 3.67 3.51
C ASP A 172 -2.42 3.74 2.00
N ALA A 173 -1.18 4.02 1.64
CA ALA A 173 -0.70 4.10 0.26
C ALA A 173 -0.12 2.78 -0.27
N SER A 174 -0.35 1.64 0.38
CA SER A 174 0.29 0.34 0.06
C SER A 174 0.11 -0.13 -1.37
N GLN A 175 -0.97 0.29 -2.06
CA GLN A 175 -1.25 -0.12 -3.44
C GLN A 175 -0.85 0.94 -4.48
N THR A 176 -0.46 2.13 -4.04
CA THR A 176 -0.30 3.29 -4.93
C THR A 176 1.05 3.97 -4.79
N ALA A 177 1.75 3.79 -3.67
CA ALA A 177 3.09 4.31 -3.46
C ALA A 177 4.06 3.85 -4.58
N GLY A 178 4.70 4.80 -5.26
CA GLY A 178 5.63 4.56 -6.37
C GLY A 178 4.96 4.39 -7.75
N VAL A 179 3.63 4.31 -7.81
CA VAL A 179 2.87 4.17 -9.07
C VAL A 179 1.97 5.39 -9.32
N PHE A 180 1.26 5.85 -8.31
CA PHE A 180 0.39 7.02 -8.42
C PHE A 180 1.01 8.21 -7.71
N PRO A 181 0.87 9.43 -8.26
CA PRO A 181 1.31 10.64 -7.59
C PRO A 181 0.47 10.88 -6.33
N ILE A 182 1.12 10.99 -5.20
CA ILE A 182 0.54 11.36 -3.91
C ILE A 182 1.31 12.57 -3.40
N ASP A 183 0.60 13.61 -3.01
CA ASP A 183 1.17 14.85 -2.52
C ASP A 183 0.54 15.17 -1.16
N MET A 184 1.33 15.01 -0.10
CA MET A 184 0.81 15.16 1.27
C MET A 184 0.32 16.58 1.56
N GLU A 185 0.92 17.60 0.94
CA GLU A 185 0.49 18.99 1.13
C GLU A 185 -0.80 19.29 0.37
N ARG A 186 -0.84 18.99 -0.93
CA ARG A 186 -2.00 19.18 -1.80
C ARG A 186 -3.22 18.41 -1.33
N ASP A 187 -3.01 17.15 -0.90
CA ASP A 187 -4.06 16.21 -0.55
C ASP A 187 -4.40 16.24 0.95
N PHE A 188 -3.81 17.17 1.71
CA PHE A 188 -4.04 17.37 3.16
C PHE A 188 -3.89 16.10 4.00
N ILE A 189 -2.87 15.29 3.68
CA ILE A 189 -2.59 14.04 4.37
C ILE A 189 -1.76 14.33 5.62
N ASP A 190 -2.25 13.90 6.79
CA ASP A 190 -1.55 14.07 8.06
C ASP A 190 -0.52 12.97 8.31
N ILE A 191 -0.88 11.73 7.98
CA ILE A 191 0.03 10.57 8.04
C ILE A 191 -0.15 9.74 6.78
N LEU A 192 0.97 9.45 6.10
CA LEU A 192 1.02 8.55 4.96
C LEU A 192 1.78 7.29 5.35
N CYS A 193 1.16 6.10 5.22
CA CYS A 193 1.79 4.80 5.45
C CYS A 193 2.05 4.08 4.12
N PHE A 194 3.24 3.46 3.99
CA PHE A 194 3.64 2.77 2.76
C PHE A 194 4.39 1.46 3.05
N THR A 195 4.41 0.57 2.07
CA THR A 195 5.25 -0.65 2.06
C THR A 195 6.26 -0.60 0.93
N GLY A 196 7.49 -1.02 1.19
CA GLY A 196 8.57 -0.93 0.21
C GLY A 196 8.52 -2.00 -0.89
N HIS A 197 7.89 -3.14 -0.64
CA HIS A 197 8.01 -4.32 -1.50
C HIS A 197 6.95 -4.45 -2.62
N LYS A 198 6.04 -3.49 -2.74
CA LYS A 198 5.04 -3.41 -3.82
C LYS A 198 5.47 -2.38 -4.87
N GLY A 199 4.64 -1.41 -5.20
CA GLY A 199 4.94 -0.40 -6.23
C GLY A 199 6.24 0.39 -6.01
N LEU A 200 6.75 0.47 -4.80
CA LEU A 200 8.10 1.01 -4.53
C LEU A 200 9.25 0.08 -4.91
N MET A 201 9.00 -1.17 -5.30
CA MET A 201 9.97 -2.15 -5.82
C MET A 201 11.19 -2.45 -4.91
N GLY A 202 11.14 -2.03 -3.65
CA GLY A 202 12.14 -2.32 -2.64
C GLY A 202 12.07 -3.76 -2.12
N PRO A 203 13.01 -4.18 -1.27
CA PRO A 203 12.98 -5.49 -0.61
C PRO A 203 11.80 -5.64 0.34
N GLN A 204 11.37 -6.88 0.57
CA GLN A 204 10.51 -7.22 1.70
C GLN A 204 11.19 -6.84 3.02
N GLY A 205 10.41 -6.56 4.07
CA GLY A 205 10.95 -6.07 5.34
C GLY A 205 11.34 -4.59 5.31
N THR A 206 10.82 -3.84 4.33
CA THR A 206 10.92 -2.38 4.24
C THR A 206 9.53 -1.75 4.12
N GLY A 207 9.35 -0.65 4.78
CA GLY A 207 8.15 0.19 4.75
C GLY A 207 8.36 1.41 5.62
N GLY A 208 7.33 2.18 5.82
CA GLY A 208 7.43 3.36 6.65
C GLY A 208 6.17 4.21 6.67
N MET A 209 6.30 5.34 7.31
CA MET A 209 5.32 6.41 7.28
C MET A 209 5.98 7.77 7.21
N ILE A 210 5.23 8.75 6.75
CA ILE A 210 5.59 10.17 6.81
C ILE A 210 4.53 10.86 7.64
N VAL A 211 4.95 11.65 8.62
CA VAL A 211 4.07 12.24 9.63
C VAL A 211 4.17 13.77 9.55
N GLN A 212 3.05 14.48 9.47
CA GLN A 212 3.06 15.94 9.52
C GLN A 212 3.62 16.46 10.84
N LYS A 213 4.32 17.59 10.82
CA LYS A 213 4.96 18.19 12.03
C LYS A 213 3.97 18.52 13.15
N SER A 214 2.71 18.74 12.81
CA SER A 214 1.62 19.00 13.77
C SER A 214 1.12 17.74 14.48
N VAL A 215 1.45 16.54 13.98
CA VAL A 215 0.99 15.27 14.55
C VAL A 215 2.05 14.72 15.51
N HIS A 216 1.65 14.42 16.72
CA HIS A 216 2.53 13.85 17.74
C HIS A 216 2.13 12.41 18.04
N LEU A 217 3.06 11.49 17.81
CA LEU A 217 2.89 10.07 18.09
C LEU A 217 3.80 9.66 19.27
N PRO A 218 3.28 8.97 20.27
CA PRO A 218 4.10 8.43 21.36
C PRO A 218 4.96 7.26 20.83
N ALA A 219 6.03 6.95 21.55
CA ALA A 219 6.85 5.80 21.25
C ALA A 219 6.01 4.50 21.28
N PHE A 220 5.98 3.79 20.17
CA PHE A 220 5.29 2.50 20.05
C PHE A 220 6.14 1.34 20.61
N LYS A 221 7.45 1.42 20.40
CA LYS A 221 8.47 0.52 20.95
C LYS A 221 9.50 1.35 21.69
N THR A 222 10.07 0.79 22.74
CA THR A 222 11.15 1.41 23.49
C THR A 222 12.39 0.53 23.44
N GLY A 223 13.58 1.15 23.34
CA GLY A 223 14.83 0.39 23.28
C GLY A 223 16.00 1.24 22.84
N GLY A 224 17.05 0.60 22.39
CA GLY A 224 18.26 1.29 21.92
C GLY A 224 17.95 2.16 20.69
N SER A 225 18.22 3.45 20.78
CA SER A 225 18.02 4.40 19.70
C SER A 225 19.34 4.87 19.07
N GLY A 226 20.47 4.50 19.68
CA GLY A 226 21.77 5.05 19.31
C GLY A 226 22.03 6.47 19.82
N VAL A 227 21.06 7.19 20.34
CA VAL A 227 21.19 8.57 20.87
C VAL A 227 20.63 8.68 22.28
N GLN A 228 21.08 9.69 23.05
CA GLN A 228 20.58 10.01 24.40
C GLN A 228 20.58 8.79 25.38
N SER A 229 21.64 7.99 25.41
CA SER A 229 21.74 6.69 26.11
C SER A 229 21.47 6.74 27.61
N PHE A 230 21.58 7.91 28.25
CA PHE A 230 21.32 8.10 29.68
C PHE A 230 19.87 8.41 30.02
N LEU A 231 19.02 8.68 29.01
CA LEU A 231 17.58 8.83 29.26
C LEU A 231 16.96 7.48 29.66
N LYS A 232 16.06 7.53 30.64
CA LYS A 232 15.27 6.35 31.07
C LYS A 232 14.08 6.07 30.16
N THR A 233 13.70 7.04 29.33
CA THR A 233 12.58 6.98 28.38
C THR A 233 13.10 7.02 26.95
N GLN A 234 12.27 6.64 25.99
CA GLN A 234 12.58 6.80 24.56
C GLN A 234 12.79 8.30 24.24
N PRO A 235 13.80 8.66 23.44
CA PRO A 235 13.91 10.03 22.91
C PRO A 235 12.62 10.47 22.22
N GLN A 236 12.30 11.76 22.32
CA GLN A 236 11.02 12.27 21.81
C GLN A 236 11.13 12.91 20.41
N GLU A 237 12.33 13.08 19.92
CA GLU A 237 12.59 13.70 18.61
C GLU A 237 12.30 12.70 17.47
N MET A 238 11.65 13.19 16.42
CA MET A 238 11.44 12.44 15.18
C MET A 238 12.79 12.30 14.43
N PRO A 239 13.00 11.19 13.74
CA PRO A 239 12.18 9.97 13.69
C PRO A 239 12.45 9.00 14.85
N THR A 240 13.42 9.30 15.72
CA THR A 240 13.97 8.42 16.76
C THR A 240 12.91 7.92 17.75
N VAL A 241 11.90 8.74 18.05
CA VAL A 241 10.80 8.35 18.96
C VAL A 241 10.07 7.10 18.48
N LEU A 242 10.00 6.88 17.16
CA LEU A 242 9.29 5.75 16.54
C LEU A 242 10.22 4.66 15.99
N GLU A 243 11.54 4.87 16.05
CA GLU A 243 12.55 3.94 15.53
C GLU A 243 13.43 3.37 16.65
N ALA A 244 12.91 2.42 17.40
CA ALA A 244 13.70 1.71 18.40
C ALA A 244 14.40 0.49 17.78
N GLY A 245 15.68 0.31 18.10
CA GLY A 245 16.52 -0.79 17.62
C GLY A 245 17.33 -0.41 16.37
N THR A 246 18.11 -1.36 15.87
CA THR A 246 18.89 -1.20 14.64
C THR A 246 17.96 -1.30 13.43
N LEU A 247 17.98 -0.28 12.58
CA LEU A 247 17.18 -0.27 11.34
C LEU A 247 17.66 -1.37 10.37
N ASN A 248 16.75 -1.81 9.50
CA ASN A 248 17.05 -2.71 8.39
C ASN A 248 17.85 -1.97 7.30
N GLY A 249 19.10 -1.61 7.61
CA GLY A 249 19.97 -0.83 6.72
C GLY A 249 20.17 -1.46 5.34
N HIS A 250 20.30 -2.80 5.29
CA HIS A 250 20.46 -3.51 4.02
C HIS A 250 19.21 -3.41 3.15
N GLY A 251 18.02 -3.60 3.75
CA GLY A 251 16.76 -3.41 3.05
C GLY A 251 16.53 -1.97 2.61
N ILE A 252 16.92 -0.98 3.46
CA ILE A 252 16.83 0.44 3.13
C ILE A 252 17.76 0.80 1.95
N ALA A 253 18.94 0.19 1.85
CA ALA A 253 19.83 0.37 0.69
C ALA A 253 19.16 -0.11 -0.61
N GLY A 254 18.48 -1.25 -0.58
CA GLY A 254 17.69 -1.72 -1.71
C GLY A 254 16.52 -0.78 -2.04
N LEU A 255 15.83 -0.27 -1.03
CA LEU A 255 14.75 0.71 -1.20
C LEU A 255 15.29 2.03 -1.79
N HIS A 256 16.48 2.50 -1.35
CA HIS A 256 17.17 3.65 -1.92
C HIS A 256 17.40 3.51 -3.43
N ALA A 257 17.92 2.35 -3.86
CA ALA A 257 18.11 2.07 -5.28
C ALA A 257 16.79 2.05 -6.06
N ALA A 258 15.74 1.46 -5.47
CA ALA A 258 14.41 1.43 -6.07
C ALA A 258 13.80 2.83 -6.22
N LEU A 259 13.94 3.69 -5.22
CA LEU A 259 13.46 5.08 -5.27
C LEU A 259 14.18 5.89 -6.35
N ASN A 260 15.51 5.74 -6.48
CA ASN A 260 16.26 6.37 -7.56
C ASN A 260 15.76 5.91 -8.94
N TYR A 261 15.46 4.62 -9.11
CA TYR A 261 14.86 4.10 -10.34
C TYR A 261 13.49 4.73 -10.61
N ILE A 262 12.61 4.80 -9.60
CA ILE A 262 11.27 5.39 -9.73
C ILE A 262 11.35 6.87 -10.13
N LEU A 263 12.21 7.65 -9.48
CA LEU A 263 12.37 9.07 -9.77
C LEU A 263 12.98 9.30 -11.17
N ASN A 264 13.89 8.43 -11.61
CA ASN A 264 14.48 8.51 -12.95
C ASN A 264 13.48 8.13 -14.07
N VAL A 265 12.65 7.11 -13.87
CA VAL A 265 11.62 6.69 -14.83
C VAL A 265 10.42 7.63 -14.79
N GLY A 266 10.07 8.10 -13.60
CA GLY A 266 8.89 8.90 -13.30
C GLY A 266 7.65 8.06 -12.99
N THR A 267 6.95 8.40 -11.91
CA THR A 267 5.73 7.70 -11.47
C THR A 267 4.63 7.70 -12.53
N GLU A 268 4.47 8.80 -13.27
CA GLU A 268 3.48 8.91 -14.36
C GLU A 268 3.77 7.92 -15.50
N GLN A 269 5.04 7.68 -15.82
CA GLN A 269 5.42 6.71 -16.84
C GLN A 269 5.13 5.27 -16.36
N ILE A 270 5.46 4.96 -15.11
CA ILE A 270 5.16 3.66 -14.48
C ILE A 270 3.66 3.42 -14.49
N LYS A 271 2.87 4.37 -13.95
CA LYS A 271 1.40 4.35 -13.96
C LYS A 271 0.84 4.10 -15.36
N ARG A 272 1.32 4.86 -16.34
CA ARG A 272 0.84 4.77 -17.71
C ARG A 272 1.00 3.35 -18.27
N ILE A 273 2.16 2.74 -18.10
CA ILE A 273 2.43 1.38 -18.60
C ILE A 273 1.58 0.36 -17.85
N GLU A 274 1.55 0.39 -16.52
CA GLU A 274 0.78 -0.55 -15.72
C GLU A 274 -0.73 -0.47 -16.00
N CYS A 275 -1.28 0.75 -16.11
CA CYS A 275 -2.67 0.95 -16.47
C CYS A 275 -2.97 0.53 -17.92
N GLN A 276 -2.01 0.69 -18.86
CA GLN A 276 -2.14 0.20 -20.22
C GLN A 276 -2.22 -1.33 -20.26
N ARG A 277 -1.36 -2.04 -19.52
CA ARG A 277 -1.39 -3.51 -19.41
C ARG A 277 -2.70 -4.01 -18.79
N MET A 278 -3.13 -3.38 -17.70
CA MET A 278 -4.41 -3.68 -17.05
C MET A 278 -5.59 -3.47 -18.03
N ARG A 279 -5.59 -2.36 -18.76
CA ARG A 279 -6.63 -2.06 -19.75
C ARG A 279 -6.66 -3.07 -20.88
N GLN A 280 -5.50 -3.45 -21.44
CA GLN A 280 -5.39 -4.50 -22.48
C GLN A 280 -6.03 -5.80 -22.00
N PHE A 281 -5.69 -6.25 -20.80
CA PHE A 281 -6.29 -7.46 -20.22
C PHE A 281 -7.81 -7.31 -20.06
N TYR A 282 -8.28 -6.25 -19.42
CA TYR A 282 -9.70 -5.99 -19.21
C TYR A 282 -10.49 -5.98 -20.53
N GLU A 283 -10.03 -5.25 -21.54
CA GLU A 283 -10.69 -5.18 -22.86
C GLU A 283 -10.74 -6.55 -23.55
N GLY A 284 -9.72 -7.40 -23.35
CA GLY A 284 -9.64 -8.73 -23.91
C GLY A 284 -10.63 -9.73 -23.33
N ILE A 285 -11.12 -9.51 -22.09
CA ILE A 285 -11.95 -10.49 -21.38
C ILE A 285 -13.35 -9.98 -21.00
N LYS A 286 -13.60 -8.68 -21.01
CA LYS A 286 -14.87 -8.07 -20.49
C LYS A 286 -16.15 -8.53 -21.20
N HIS A 287 -16.03 -9.12 -22.37
CA HIS A 287 -17.14 -9.58 -23.21
C HIS A 287 -17.41 -11.10 -23.08
N LEU A 288 -16.64 -11.80 -22.25
CA LEU A 288 -16.80 -13.24 -22.03
C LEU A 288 -17.93 -13.44 -21.00
N ASP A 289 -19.01 -14.10 -21.40
CA ASP A 289 -20.22 -14.25 -20.58
C ASP A 289 -19.96 -15.03 -19.28
N ALA A 290 -19.03 -15.98 -19.29
CA ALA A 290 -18.62 -16.73 -18.11
C ALA A 290 -17.76 -15.92 -17.12
N VAL A 291 -17.28 -14.71 -17.48
CA VAL A 291 -16.41 -13.89 -16.66
C VAL A 291 -17.16 -12.79 -15.94
N LYS A 292 -17.19 -12.82 -14.62
CA LYS A 292 -17.69 -11.71 -13.80
C LYS A 292 -16.54 -10.87 -13.29
N ILE A 293 -16.46 -9.60 -13.72
CA ILE A 293 -15.42 -8.65 -13.31
C ILE A 293 -15.96 -7.74 -12.20
N TYR A 294 -15.14 -7.48 -11.17
CA TYR A 294 -15.48 -6.67 -10.01
C TYR A 294 -14.77 -5.32 -10.02
N GLY A 295 -15.44 -4.29 -9.53
CA GLY A 295 -14.95 -2.92 -9.47
C GLY A 295 -15.60 -1.98 -10.49
N ASP A 296 -15.22 -0.71 -10.44
CA ASP A 296 -15.74 0.31 -11.35
C ASP A 296 -14.77 0.55 -12.51
N PHE A 297 -15.12 0.08 -13.71
CA PHE A 297 -14.38 0.29 -14.95
C PHE A 297 -14.96 1.42 -15.82
N SER A 298 -15.95 2.16 -15.34
CA SER A 298 -16.43 3.37 -16.00
C SER A 298 -15.39 4.49 -15.94
N ASN A 299 -14.59 4.53 -14.88
CA ASN A 299 -13.40 5.36 -14.78
C ASN A 299 -12.14 4.48 -14.88
N MET A 300 -11.32 4.75 -15.90
CA MET A 300 -10.08 4.01 -16.15
C MET A 300 -8.88 4.55 -15.35
N GLU A 301 -9.06 5.59 -14.57
CA GLU A 301 -8.07 6.02 -13.56
C GLU A 301 -8.24 5.17 -12.30
N ARG A 302 -7.48 4.08 -12.26
CA ARG A 302 -7.59 3.04 -11.22
C ARG A 302 -6.25 2.32 -11.06
N ALA A 303 -6.04 1.69 -9.90
CA ALA A 303 -4.88 0.84 -9.69
C ALA A 303 -4.86 -0.31 -10.73
N PRO A 304 -3.68 -0.77 -11.17
CA PRO A 304 -3.52 -1.77 -12.23
C PRO A 304 -3.92 -3.17 -11.75
N ILE A 305 -5.19 -3.33 -11.38
CA ILE A 305 -5.79 -4.55 -10.82
C ILE A 305 -7.07 -4.87 -11.58
N VAL A 306 -7.22 -6.15 -11.96
CA VAL A 306 -8.49 -6.74 -12.43
C VAL A 306 -8.82 -7.89 -11.50
N ALA A 307 -10.00 -7.84 -10.90
CA ALA A 307 -10.54 -8.86 -10.03
C ALA A 307 -11.71 -9.53 -10.73
N LEU A 308 -11.71 -10.86 -10.82
CA LEU A 308 -12.73 -11.60 -11.54
C LEU A 308 -13.04 -12.96 -10.92
N ASN A 309 -14.19 -13.53 -11.33
CA ASN A 309 -14.52 -14.95 -11.20
C ASN A 309 -14.94 -15.50 -12.56
N ILE A 310 -14.76 -16.80 -12.75
CA ILE A 310 -15.22 -17.57 -13.92
C ILE A 310 -16.36 -18.48 -13.44
N GLY A 311 -17.57 -18.29 -13.95
CA GLY A 311 -18.73 -19.03 -13.54
C GLY A 311 -18.88 -19.18 -12.03
N ASN A 312 -19.14 -20.38 -11.56
CA ASN A 312 -19.27 -20.73 -10.15
C ASN A 312 -18.01 -21.40 -9.58
N TYR A 313 -16.88 -21.42 -10.31
CA TYR A 313 -15.66 -22.04 -9.83
C TYR A 313 -15.09 -21.32 -8.62
N ASP A 314 -14.53 -22.09 -7.70
CA ASP A 314 -13.75 -21.57 -6.60
C ASP A 314 -12.52 -20.80 -7.13
N SER A 315 -12.22 -19.66 -6.54
CA SER A 315 -11.13 -18.80 -6.99
C SER A 315 -9.76 -19.49 -6.91
N SER A 316 -9.58 -20.43 -5.97
CA SER A 316 -8.33 -21.19 -5.85
C SER A 316 -8.18 -22.16 -7.01
N ALA A 317 -9.26 -22.85 -7.41
CA ALA A 317 -9.21 -23.78 -8.55
C ALA A 317 -8.84 -23.06 -9.86
N VAL A 318 -9.42 -21.87 -10.09
CA VAL A 318 -9.08 -21.03 -11.27
C VAL A 318 -7.63 -20.59 -11.23
N SER A 319 -7.14 -20.16 -10.07
CA SER A 319 -5.74 -19.72 -9.92
C SER A 319 -4.74 -20.88 -10.08
N ASP A 320 -5.08 -22.06 -9.59
CA ASP A 320 -4.25 -23.27 -9.70
C ASP A 320 -4.16 -23.69 -11.17
N GLU A 321 -5.26 -23.72 -11.93
CA GLU A 321 -5.26 -24.03 -13.35
C GLU A 321 -4.44 -23.00 -14.16
N LEU A 322 -4.60 -21.70 -13.88
CA LEU A 322 -3.77 -20.64 -14.47
C LEU A 322 -2.28 -20.88 -14.24
N SER A 323 -1.92 -21.32 -13.03
CA SER A 323 -0.53 -21.58 -12.66
C SER A 323 0.02 -22.86 -13.31
N GLU A 324 -0.71 -23.98 -13.25
CA GLU A 324 -0.24 -25.29 -13.66
C GLU A 324 -0.27 -25.50 -15.18
N VAL A 325 -1.34 -25.01 -15.84
CA VAL A 325 -1.52 -25.22 -17.29
C VAL A 325 -0.89 -24.08 -18.09
N TYR A 326 -1.09 -22.82 -17.65
CA TYR A 326 -0.69 -21.64 -18.42
C TYR A 326 0.57 -20.95 -17.89
N GLY A 327 1.09 -21.36 -16.72
CA GLY A 327 2.27 -20.72 -16.12
C GLY A 327 2.02 -19.28 -15.68
N ILE A 328 0.76 -18.91 -15.39
CA ILE A 328 0.31 -17.56 -15.00
C ILE A 328 0.08 -17.52 -13.49
N GLN A 329 0.84 -16.67 -12.80
CA GLN A 329 0.78 -16.53 -11.36
C GLN A 329 -0.22 -15.44 -10.97
N THR A 330 -1.31 -15.80 -10.31
CA THR A 330 -2.36 -14.90 -9.80
C THR A 330 -2.58 -15.13 -8.32
N ARG A 331 -3.47 -14.35 -7.71
CA ARG A 331 -3.82 -14.54 -6.30
C ARG A 331 -5.31 -14.78 -6.12
N PRO A 332 -5.71 -15.94 -5.56
CA PRO A 332 -7.10 -16.22 -5.22
C PRO A 332 -7.47 -15.78 -3.81
N GLY A 333 -8.75 -15.84 -3.48
CA GLY A 333 -9.31 -15.80 -2.13
C GLY A 333 -9.75 -14.42 -1.66
N ALA A 334 -9.61 -14.17 -0.36
CA ALA A 334 -10.20 -13.00 0.32
C ALA A 334 -9.29 -11.76 0.42
N HIS A 335 -8.04 -11.82 -0.06
CA HIS A 335 -7.10 -10.69 -0.18
C HIS A 335 -6.91 -9.83 1.10
N CYS A 336 -7.24 -10.36 2.29
CA CYS A 336 -7.25 -9.62 3.55
C CYS A 336 -8.14 -8.35 3.53
N ALA A 337 -9.23 -8.36 2.76
CA ALA A 337 -10.20 -7.26 2.65
C ALA A 337 -11.65 -7.77 2.87
N PRO A 338 -11.98 -8.26 4.09
CA PRO A 338 -13.22 -8.98 4.34
C PRO A 338 -14.50 -8.16 4.09
N LEU A 339 -14.44 -6.84 4.36
CA LEU A 339 -15.58 -5.97 4.16
C LEU A 339 -15.86 -5.70 2.67
N MET A 340 -14.82 -5.62 1.84
CA MET A 340 -14.96 -5.52 0.39
C MET A 340 -15.61 -6.80 -0.17
N HIS A 341 -15.16 -7.98 0.25
CA HIS A 341 -15.76 -9.24 -0.17
C HIS A 341 -17.24 -9.33 0.24
N ARG A 342 -17.59 -8.83 1.43
CA ARG A 342 -18.99 -8.73 1.86
C ARG A 342 -19.82 -7.81 0.94
N ALA A 343 -19.29 -6.63 0.61
CA ALA A 343 -19.95 -5.68 -0.29
C ALA A 343 -20.12 -6.22 -1.72
N LEU A 344 -19.21 -7.08 -2.17
CA LEU A 344 -19.23 -7.70 -3.50
C LEU A 344 -19.93 -9.07 -3.54
N HIS A 345 -20.39 -9.59 -2.38
CA HIS A 345 -20.98 -10.93 -2.23
C HIS A 345 -20.09 -12.06 -2.75
N THR A 346 -18.82 -12.04 -2.35
CA THR A 346 -17.79 -13.00 -2.79
C THR A 346 -17.07 -13.68 -1.63
N GLU A 347 -17.71 -13.73 -0.44
CA GLU A 347 -17.12 -14.27 0.79
C GLU A 347 -16.86 -15.78 0.67
N GLU A 348 -17.73 -16.52 -0.01
CA GLU A 348 -17.62 -17.98 -0.18
C GLU A 348 -16.74 -18.37 -1.36
N GLN A 349 -16.94 -17.74 -2.53
CA GLN A 349 -16.23 -18.06 -3.77
C GLN A 349 -14.81 -17.50 -3.79
N GLY A 350 -14.56 -16.41 -3.06
CA GLY A 350 -13.37 -15.61 -3.22
C GLY A 350 -13.34 -14.86 -4.56
N ILE A 351 -12.18 -14.34 -4.92
CA ILE A 351 -11.95 -13.65 -6.20
C ILE A 351 -10.56 -14.03 -6.70
N VAL A 352 -10.37 -14.18 -8.00
CA VAL A 352 -9.06 -14.24 -8.64
C VAL A 352 -8.62 -12.83 -8.99
N ARG A 353 -7.48 -12.40 -8.47
CA ARG A 353 -6.94 -11.06 -8.69
C ARG A 353 -5.73 -11.11 -9.61
N PHE A 354 -5.78 -10.34 -10.67
CA PHE A 354 -4.69 -10.05 -11.59
C PHE A 354 -4.15 -8.65 -11.29
N SER A 355 -2.85 -8.50 -11.16
CA SER A 355 -2.22 -7.21 -10.90
C SER A 355 -0.95 -7.04 -11.72
N PHE A 356 -0.87 -5.92 -12.40
CA PHE A 356 0.05 -5.67 -13.49
C PHE A 356 1.25 -4.83 -13.02
N SER A 357 2.39 -5.07 -13.64
CA SER A 357 3.63 -4.33 -13.43
C SER A 357 4.09 -3.74 -14.75
N HIS A 358 4.83 -2.64 -14.71
CA HIS A 358 5.44 -2.04 -15.90
C HIS A 358 6.54 -2.90 -16.55
N PHE A 359 6.97 -3.97 -15.90
CA PHE A 359 7.89 -4.97 -16.47
C PHE A 359 7.21 -6.00 -17.38
N LEU A 360 5.88 -6.07 -17.38
CA LEU A 360 5.13 -6.97 -18.24
C LEU A 360 5.14 -6.49 -19.69
N SER A 361 5.36 -7.41 -20.65
CA SER A 361 5.20 -7.11 -22.06
C SER A 361 3.73 -7.19 -22.50
N GLU A 362 3.42 -6.66 -23.70
CA GLU A 362 2.08 -6.75 -24.30
C GLU A 362 1.73 -8.20 -24.65
N GLU A 363 2.72 -8.95 -25.11
CA GLU A 363 2.58 -10.36 -25.46
C GLU A 363 2.22 -11.21 -24.23
N GLN A 364 2.86 -10.97 -23.09
CA GLN A 364 2.53 -11.68 -21.83
C GLN A 364 1.10 -11.39 -21.37
N VAL A 365 0.62 -10.18 -21.59
CA VAL A 365 -0.78 -9.83 -21.27
C VAL A 365 -1.74 -10.50 -22.25
N GLU A 366 -1.39 -10.59 -23.55
CA GLU A 366 -2.21 -11.27 -24.53
C GLU A 366 -2.27 -12.80 -24.26
N GLU A 367 -1.15 -13.41 -23.85
CA GLU A 367 -1.13 -14.81 -23.40
C GLU A 367 -2.09 -15.02 -22.22
N ALA A 368 -2.15 -14.08 -21.27
CA ALA A 368 -3.08 -14.16 -20.14
C ALA A 368 -4.56 -13.99 -20.58
N VAL A 369 -4.83 -13.12 -21.53
CA VAL A 369 -6.17 -12.99 -22.15
C VAL A 369 -6.58 -14.28 -22.83
N GLN A 370 -5.66 -14.88 -23.59
CA GLN A 370 -5.94 -16.13 -24.32
C GLN A 370 -6.21 -17.29 -23.35
N ALA A 371 -5.47 -17.39 -22.24
CA ALA A 371 -5.72 -18.39 -21.20
C ALA A 371 -7.15 -18.28 -20.63
N ILE A 372 -7.62 -17.08 -20.33
CA ILE A 372 -9.00 -16.88 -19.84
C ILE A 372 -10.03 -17.28 -20.92
N LYS A 373 -9.79 -16.95 -22.20
CA LYS A 373 -10.67 -17.36 -23.30
C LYS A 373 -10.75 -18.88 -23.42
N GLU A 374 -9.64 -19.59 -23.31
CA GLU A 374 -9.58 -21.03 -23.39
C GLU A 374 -10.30 -21.70 -22.20
N MET A 375 -10.08 -21.21 -20.99
CA MET A 375 -10.76 -21.70 -19.79
C MET A 375 -12.29 -21.52 -19.86
N THR A 376 -12.77 -20.48 -20.54
CA THR A 376 -14.20 -20.19 -20.68
C THR A 376 -14.85 -20.81 -21.90
N ALA A 377 -14.10 -21.26 -22.93
CA ALA A 377 -14.63 -21.83 -24.16
C ALA A 377 -15.25 -23.24 -24.00
N GLY A 378 -14.93 -23.95 -22.92
CA GLY A 378 -15.48 -25.26 -22.58
C GLY A 378 -16.75 -25.22 -21.71
N GLU A 379 -17.17 -24.04 -21.28
CA GLU A 379 -18.38 -23.86 -20.47
C GLU A 379 -19.60 -23.62 -21.39
N GLU A 380 -20.29 -24.69 -21.74
CA GLU A 380 -21.72 -24.58 -22.09
C GLU A 380 -22.47 -24.24 -20.81
N ILE A 381 -23.00 -23.01 -20.73
CA ILE A 381 -23.84 -22.49 -19.64
C ILE A 381 -25.19 -23.24 -19.58
#